data_af8bd70edc3749bbaa373a94b9b2a34a
#
_entry.id   af8bd70edc3749bbaa373a94b9b2a34a
#
_cell.length_a   1.000
_cell.length_b   1.000
_cell.length_c   1.000
_cell.angle_alpha   90.00
_cell.angle_beta   90.00
_cell.angle_gamma   90.00
#
_symmetry.space_group_name_H-M   'P 1'
#
loop_
_entity.id
_entity.type
_entity.pdbx_description
1 polymer ?
#
loop_
_entity_poly.entity_id
_entity_poly.type
_entity_poly.pdbx_seq_one_letter_code
_entity_poly.pdbx_strand_id
1 'polypeptide(L)'
;LAMGFIGLPYIKQSKALAIADGDPAAMYPSKELIATEDYPLSRRLFLYLKPDEDNAWARALVSFAQSPRGQAIVAQSGFIAQTVKASAVKTGDDMPEDYRVLAQQAQRLNVNFRFRQGSATLDNKAQYDVERVAQYLKETDKLYRKVVLVGFGDPKEDPARAQLLS
;
A
#
# COMPACT_ATOMS: atom_id res chain seq x y z
N LEU A 1 4.11 -33.77 1.65
CA LEU A 1 4.08 -32.31 1.83
C LEU A 1 3.98 -31.67 0.45
N ALA A 2 3.05 -30.74 0.28
CA ALA A 2 2.86 -29.98 -0.94
C ALA A 2 2.97 -28.47 -0.63
N MET A 3 3.56 -27.71 -1.54
CA MET A 3 3.57 -26.26 -1.55
C MET A 3 2.75 -25.74 -2.74
N GLY A 4 2.04 -24.64 -2.53
CA GLY A 4 1.25 -24.00 -3.57
C GLY A 4 0.94 -22.56 -3.24
N PHE A 5 0.39 -21.85 -4.21
CA PHE A 5 -0.08 -20.49 -4.04
C PHE A 5 -1.58 -20.48 -3.76
N ILE A 6 -1.98 -19.68 -2.79
CA ILE A 6 -3.38 -19.52 -2.42
C ILE A 6 -3.65 -18.06 -2.05
N GLY A 7 -4.84 -17.58 -2.33
CA GLY A 7 -5.24 -16.24 -1.89
C GLY A 7 -5.32 -16.12 -0.37
N LEU A 8 -4.92 -14.98 0.18
CA LEU A 8 -4.91 -14.73 1.62
C LEU A 8 -6.22 -15.13 2.34
N PRO A 9 -7.43 -14.86 1.78
CA PRO A 9 -8.69 -15.24 2.43
C PRO A 9 -8.90 -16.76 2.56
N TYR A 10 -8.16 -17.55 1.82
CA TYR A 10 -8.33 -19.00 1.70
C TYR A 10 -7.29 -19.83 2.44
N ILE A 11 -6.41 -19.21 3.21
CA ILE A 11 -5.32 -19.90 3.94
C ILE A 11 -5.88 -21.00 4.88
N LYS A 12 -7.00 -20.74 5.56
CA LYS A 12 -7.68 -21.68 6.46
C LYS A 12 -6.70 -22.47 7.35
N GLN A 13 -6.59 -23.79 7.14
CA GLN A 13 -5.70 -24.69 7.88
C GLN A 13 -4.29 -24.82 7.29
N SER A 14 -4.02 -24.16 6.15
CA SER A 14 -2.70 -24.18 5.53
C SER A 14 -1.72 -23.32 6.32
N LYS A 15 -0.45 -23.70 6.32
CA LYS A 15 0.63 -22.89 6.91
C LYS A 15 1.14 -21.90 5.89
N ALA A 16 1.00 -20.60 6.18
CA ALA A 16 1.68 -19.58 5.40
C ALA A 16 3.18 -19.64 5.64
N LEU A 17 3.96 -19.43 4.57
CA LEU A 17 5.41 -19.32 4.62
C LEU A 17 5.82 -17.86 4.50
N ALA A 18 6.88 -17.49 5.19
CA ALA A 18 7.53 -16.20 4.95
C ALA A 18 8.27 -16.22 3.60
N ILE A 19 8.20 -15.14 2.87
CA ILE A 19 8.81 -14.98 1.55
C ILE A 19 9.84 -13.86 1.63
N ALA A 20 11.02 -14.10 1.07
CA ALA A 20 12.04 -13.09 0.81
C ALA A 20 12.13 -12.86 -0.70
N ASP A 21 12.40 -11.63 -1.10
CA ASP A 21 12.73 -11.24 -2.46
C ASP A 21 14.15 -10.65 -2.46
N GLY A 22 15.13 -11.50 -2.72
CA GLY A 22 16.54 -11.17 -2.61
C GLY A 22 17.05 -11.12 -1.16
N ASP A 23 17.84 -10.09 -0.82
CA ASP A 23 18.54 -9.94 0.45
C ASP A 23 17.66 -9.56 1.67
N PRO A 24 16.49 -8.89 1.52
CA PRO A 24 15.66 -8.52 2.65
C PRO A 24 15.16 -9.71 3.46
N ALA A 25 14.93 -9.50 4.76
CA ALA A 25 14.38 -10.51 5.64
C ALA A 25 13.03 -11.05 5.11
N ALA A 26 12.81 -12.35 5.27
CA ALA A 26 11.59 -12.99 4.83
C ALA A 26 10.37 -12.44 5.60
N MET A 27 9.31 -12.10 4.88
CA MET A 27 8.09 -11.49 5.40
C MET A 27 6.92 -12.46 5.34
N TYR A 28 6.14 -12.53 6.43
CA TYR A 28 4.86 -13.22 6.43
C TYR A 28 3.77 -12.35 5.79
N PRO A 29 2.77 -12.96 5.12
CA PRO A 29 1.65 -12.20 4.55
C PRO A 29 0.81 -11.58 5.67
N SER A 30 0.85 -10.27 5.80
CA SER A 30 -0.05 -9.50 6.66
C SER A 30 -0.91 -8.56 5.83
N LYS A 31 -2.05 -8.14 6.38
CA LYS A 31 -2.92 -7.18 5.68
C LYS A 31 -2.22 -5.85 5.43
N GLU A 32 -1.38 -5.42 6.37
CA GLU A 32 -0.60 -4.19 6.30
C GLU A 32 0.42 -4.25 5.17
N LEU A 33 1.25 -5.30 5.13
CA LEU A 33 2.28 -5.48 4.10
C LEU A 33 1.68 -5.66 2.69
N ILE A 34 0.50 -6.27 2.59
CA ILE A 34 -0.20 -6.40 1.31
C ILE A 34 -0.84 -5.06 0.91
N ALA A 35 -1.41 -4.30 1.84
CA ALA A 35 -1.99 -2.98 1.56
C ALA A 35 -0.95 -1.98 1.05
N THR A 36 0.26 -2.02 1.62
CA THR A 36 1.40 -1.20 1.19
C THR A 36 2.15 -1.78 -0.01
N GLU A 37 1.81 -3.02 -0.42
CA GLU A 37 2.50 -3.77 -1.49
C GLU A 37 3.97 -4.07 -1.17
N ASP A 38 4.33 -4.11 0.11
CA ASP A 38 5.67 -4.47 0.55
C ASP A 38 5.86 -6.01 0.58
N TYR A 39 4.76 -6.78 0.67
CA TYR A 39 4.82 -8.23 0.57
C TYR A 39 5.09 -8.66 -0.87
N PRO A 40 6.14 -9.47 -1.17
CA PRO A 40 6.60 -9.73 -2.54
C PRO A 40 5.54 -10.34 -3.48
N LEU A 41 4.60 -11.12 -2.93
CA LEU A 41 3.55 -11.76 -3.72
C LEU A 41 2.23 -10.97 -3.75
N SER A 42 2.27 -9.68 -3.41
CA SER A 42 1.11 -8.80 -3.54
C SER A 42 0.75 -8.57 -5.00
N ARG A 43 -0.56 -8.51 -5.28
CA ARG A 43 -1.06 -8.14 -6.60
C ARG A 43 -2.28 -7.26 -6.48
N ARG A 44 -2.43 -6.33 -7.40
CA ARG A 44 -3.63 -5.48 -7.55
C ARG A 44 -4.71 -6.23 -8.31
N LEU A 45 -5.96 -5.95 -7.96
CA LEU A 45 -7.11 -6.29 -8.79
C LEU A 45 -7.52 -5.05 -9.57
N PHE A 46 -7.79 -5.21 -10.85
CA PHE A 46 -8.12 -4.10 -11.76
C PHE A 46 -9.52 -4.31 -12.35
N LEU A 47 -10.23 -3.20 -12.50
CA LEU A 47 -11.41 -3.10 -13.34
C LEU A 47 -11.04 -2.28 -14.57
N TYR A 48 -11.34 -2.81 -15.75
CA TYR A 48 -11.05 -2.15 -17.02
C TYR A 48 -12.34 -1.69 -17.68
N LEU A 49 -12.34 -0.45 -18.12
CA LEU A 49 -13.35 0.13 -18.98
C LEU A 49 -12.69 0.53 -20.31
N LYS A 50 -13.48 0.54 -21.40
CA LYS A 50 -13.03 1.20 -22.61
C LYS A 50 -12.88 2.70 -22.37
N PRO A 51 -11.92 3.40 -23.05
CA PRO A 51 -11.74 4.83 -22.86
C PRO A 51 -13.00 5.65 -23.14
N ASP A 52 -13.79 5.19 -24.09
CA ASP A 52 -15.06 5.78 -24.58
C ASP A 52 -16.30 4.97 -24.13
N GLU A 53 -16.23 4.36 -22.94
CA GLU A 53 -17.35 3.56 -22.43
C GLU A 53 -18.59 4.40 -22.19
N ASP A 54 -19.63 4.17 -22.98
CA ASP A 54 -20.90 4.90 -22.93
C ASP A 54 -21.89 4.33 -21.91
N ASN A 55 -21.67 3.08 -21.47
CA ASN A 55 -22.55 2.45 -20.51
C ASN A 55 -22.40 3.10 -19.12
N ALA A 56 -23.41 3.88 -18.74
CA ALA A 56 -23.44 4.56 -17.44
C ALA A 56 -23.37 3.60 -16.24
N TRP A 57 -23.93 2.40 -16.36
CA TRP A 57 -23.87 1.38 -15.29
C TRP A 57 -22.48 0.81 -15.11
N ALA A 58 -21.73 0.61 -16.20
CA ALA A 58 -20.35 0.16 -16.12
C ALA A 58 -19.48 1.19 -15.40
N ARG A 59 -19.61 2.47 -15.73
CA ARG A 59 -18.93 3.56 -15.02
C ARG A 59 -19.34 3.64 -13.55
N ALA A 60 -20.65 3.54 -13.27
CA ALA A 60 -21.19 3.56 -11.91
C ALA A 60 -20.66 2.40 -11.07
N LEU A 61 -20.54 1.18 -11.65
CA LEU A 61 -19.98 0.01 -10.97
C LEU A 61 -18.51 0.25 -10.56
N VAL A 62 -17.68 0.79 -11.45
CA VAL A 62 -16.27 1.09 -11.15
C VAL A 62 -16.18 2.16 -10.07
N SER A 63 -16.96 3.25 -10.17
CA SER A 63 -17.01 4.30 -9.15
C SER A 63 -17.50 3.75 -7.80
N PHE A 64 -18.50 2.89 -7.81
CA PHE A 64 -18.99 2.24 -6.60
C PHE A 64 -17.93 1.35 -5.97
N ALA A 65 -17.22 0.51 -6.76
CA ALA A 65 -16.17 -0.35 -6.26
C ALA A 65 -15.05 0.43 -5.55
N GLN A 66 -14.76 1.64 -6.01
CA GLN A 66 -13.75 2.54 -5.41
C GLN A 66 -14.30 3.35 -4.23
N SER A 67 -15.62 3.42 -4.05
CA SER A 67 -16.24 4.16 -2.95
C SER A 67 -15.98 3.51 -1.58
N PRO A 68 -16.13 4.24 -0.46
CA PRO A 68 -15.99 3.66 0.89
C PRO A 68 -16.91 2.45 1.11
N ARG A 69 -18.13 2.48 0.57
CA ARG A 69 -19.10 1.38 0.66
C ARG A 69 -18.65 0.16 -0.16
N GLY A 70 -18.17 0.37 -1.37
CA GLY A 70 -17.59 -0.70 -2.21
C GLY A 70 -16.37 -1.31 -1.55
N GLN A 71 -15.48 -0.49 -1.01
CA GLN A 71 -14.28 -0.96 -0.29
C GLN A 71 -14.61 -1.72 1.01
N ALA A 72 -15.70 -1.40 1.69
CA ALA A 72 -16.19 -2.20 2.80
C ALA A 72 -16.60 -3.62 2.35
N ILE A 73 -17.26 -3.76 1.20
CA ILE A 73 -17.62 -5.07 0.61
C ILE A 73 -16.35 -5.84 0.20
N VAL A 74 -15.36 -5.16 -0.40
CA VAL A 74 -14.05 -5.76 -0.72
C VAL A 74 -13.42 -6.36 0.53
N ALA A 75 -13.40 -5.61 1.65
CA ALA A 75 -12.86 -6.10 2.92
C ALA A 75 -13.65 -7.29 3.49
N GLN A 76 -14.99 -7.24 3.42
CA GLN A 76 -15.86 -8.34 3.87
C GLN A 76 -15.66 -9.61 3.04
N SER A 77 -15.31 -9.47 1.77
CA SER A 77 -14.99 -10.59 0.87
C SER A 77 -13.58 -11.17 1.13
N GLY A 78 -12.86 -10.66 2.14
CA GLY A 78 -11.53 -11.14 2.53
C GLY A 78 -10.37 -10.56 1.72
N PHE A 79 -10.63 -9.66 0.77
CA PHE A 79 -9.60 -8.92 0.05
C PHE A 79 -9.11 -7.72 0.85
N ILE A 80 -7.98 -7.17 0.43
CA ILE A 80 -7.40 -5.99 1.06
C ILE A 80 -8.00 -4.74 0.41
N ALA A 81 -8.82 -4.05 1.20
CA ALA A 81 -9.42 -2.78 0.77
C ALA A 81 -8.37 -1.66 0.74
N GLN A 82 -8.60 -0.69 -0.14
CA GLN A 82 -7.77 0.51 -0.26
C GLN A 82 -8.15 1.62 0.74
N THR A 83 -8.82 1.26 1.83
CA THR A 83 -9.17 2.19 2.89
C THR A 83 -7.92 2.64 3.64
N VAL A 84 -7.72 3.95 3.74
CA VAL A 84 -6.58 4.51 4.49
C VAL A 84 -6.78 4.27 5.98
N LYS A 85 -5.74 3.74 6.62
CA LYS A 85 -5.68 3.49 8.06
C LYS A 85 -4.35 3.98 8.62
N ALA A 86 -4.40 4.53 9.82
CA ALA A 86 -3.20 4.88 10.59
C ALA A 86 -2.89 3.79 11.61
N SER A 87 -1.63 3.47 11.75
CA SER A 87 -1.14 2.50 12.74
C SER A 87 0.18 2.98 13.35
N ALA A 88 0.44 2.54 14.58
CA ALA A 88 1.75 2.74 15.18
C ALA A 88 2.80 1.89 14.43
N VAL A 89 3.99 2.43 14.28
CA VAL A 89 5.11 1.72 13.64
C VAL A 89 5.90 0.99 14.73
N LYS A 90 6.15 -0.29 14.51
CA LYS A 90 7.14 -1.03 15.28
C LYS A 90 8.50 -0.85 14.59
N THR A 91 9.42 -0.22 15.28
CA THR A 91 10.77 0.00 14.77
C THR A 91 11.71 -1.11 15.27
N GLY A 92 12.56 -1.61 14.38
CA GLY A 92 13.68 -2.47 14.72
C GLY A 92 14.96 -1.66 14.95
N ASP A 93 15.97 -2.28 15.53
CA ASP A 93 17.27 -1.64 15.79
C ASP A 93 18.09 -1.40 14.51
N ASP A 94 17.71 -2.08 13.43
CA ASP A 94 18.29 -1.97 12.08
C ASP A 94 17.79 -0.73 11.30
N MET A 95 16.78 -0.02 11.84
CA MET A 95 16.25 1.18 11.19
C MET A 95 17.07 2.43 11.54
N PRO A 96 17.17 3.41 10.60
CA PRO A 96 17.84 4.69 10.85
C PRO A 96 17.26 5.39 12.08
N GLU A 97 18.14 6.06 12.85
CA GLU A 97 17.73 6.74 14.10
C GLU A 97 16.65 7.78 13.85
N ASP A 98 16.79 8.62 12.83
CA ASP A 98 15.83 9.68 12.50
C ASP A 98 14.43 9.08 12.21
N TYR A 99 14.39 7.92 11.54
CA TYR A 99 13.14 7.22 11.31
C TYR A 99 12.54 6.66 12.60
N ARG A 100 13.35 6.12 13.50
CA ARG A 100 12.90 5.62 14.81
C ARG A 100 12.29 6.73 15.66
N VAL A 101 12.93 7.89 15.70
CA VAL A 101 12.41 9.08 16.40
C VAL A 101 11.08 9.56 15.79
N LEU A 102 11.02 9.64 14.46
CA LEU A 102 9.78 9.99 13.75
C LEU A 102 8.65 9.00 14.07
N ALA A 103 8.93 7.72 14.04
CA ALA A 103 7.95 6.65 14.24
C ALA A 103 7.36 6.64 15.66
N GLN A 104 8.09 7.14 16.67
CA GLN A 104 7.57 7.31 18.04
C GLN A 104 6.54 8.45 18.14
N GLN A 105 6.62 9.45 17.27
CA GLN A 105 5.81 10.66 17.33
C GLN A 105 4.70 10.69 16.28
N ALA A 106 4.74 9.79 15.30
CA ALA A 106 3.84 9.75 14.17
C ALA A 106 3.13 8.41 14.05
N GLN A 107 2.05 8.39 13.26
CA GLN A 107 1.39 7.17 12.84
C GLN A 107 1.66 6.96 11.34
N ARG A 108 2.00 5.74 10.95
CA ARG A 108 2.13 5.36 9.54
C ARG A 108 0.74 5.14 8.93
N LEU A 109 0.51 5.73 7.77
CA LEU A 109 -0.61 5.36 6.93
C LEU A 109 -0.26 4.10 6.12
N ASN A 110 -1.23 3.24 5.88
CA ASN A 110 -1.06 2.02 5.07
C ASN A 110 -1.04 2.32 3.56
N VAL A 111 -0.31 3.36 3.19
CA VAL A 111 -0.19 3.87 1.83
C VAL A 111 1.28 4.04 1.49
N ASN A 112 1.70 3.48 0.35
CA ASN A 112 3.01 3.74 -0.25
C ASN A 112 2.80 4.39 -1.62
N PHE A 113 3.40 5.56 -1.80
CA PHE A 113 3.41 6.22 -3.11
C PHE A 113 4.50 5.61 -3.98
N ARG A 114 4.10 4.95 -5.04
CA ARG A 114 5.03 4.32 -5.98
C ARG A 114 5.08 5.13 -7.28
N PHE A 115 6.26 5.18 -7.84
CA PHE A 115 6.50 5.83 -9.12
C PHE A 115 6.48 4.81 -10.25
N ARG A 116 6.18 5.26 -11.46
CA ARG A 116 6.35 4.45 -12.67
C ARG A 116 7.83 4.17 -12.87
N GLN A 117 8.16 2.98 -13.32
CA GLN A 117 9.55 2.59 -13.52
C GLN A 117 10.29 3.60 -14.41
N GLY A 118 11.44 4.09 -13.95
CA GLY A 118 12.25 5.07 -14.66
C GLY A 118 11.64 6.47 -14.78
N SER A 119 10.67 6.83 -13.93
CA SER A 119 9.97 8.11 -14.00
C SER A 119 9.72 8.67 -12.60
N ALA A 120 9.69 10.00 -12.48
CA ALA A 120 9.21 10.72 -11.29
C ALA A 120 7.68 10.86 -11.23
N THR A 121 6.94 10.21 -12.15
CA THR A 121 5.49 10.26 -12.19
C THR A 121 4.91 9.16 -11.32
N LEU A 122 3.98 9.50 -10.44
CA LEU A 122 3.24 8.54 -9.63
C LEU A 122 2.54 7.50 -10.52
N ASP A 123 2.49 6.26 -10.07
CA ASP A 123 1.68 5.24 -10.72
C ASP A 123 0.17 5.52 -10.52
N ASN A 124 -0.68 4.79 -11.21
CA ASN A 124 -2.13 5.01 -11.18
C ASN A 124 -2.73 4.82 -9.77
N LYS A 125 -2.23 3.87 -8.98
CA LYS A 125 -2.70 3.68 -7.60
C LYS A 125 -2.29 4.84 -6.71
N ALA A 126 -1.03 5.27 -6.80
CA ALA A 126 -0.50 6.37 -5.98
C ALA A 126 -1.22 7.70 -6.27
N GLN A 127 -1.65 7.96 -7.51
CA GLN A 127 -2.47 9.11 -7.83
C GLN A 127 -3.79 9.11 -7.05
N TYR A 128 -4.51 7.98 -7.04
CA TYR A 128 -5.73 7.85 -6.24
C TYR A 128 -5.46 7.82 -4.73
N ASP A 129 -4.30 7.34 -4.29
CA ASP A 129 -3.93 7.34 -2.89
C ASP A 129 -3.76 8.77 -2.33
N VAL A 130 -3.31 9.73 -3.13
CA VAL A 130 -3.27 11.15 -2.74
C VAL A 130 -4.67 11.64 -2.35
N GLU A 131 -5.67 11.36 -3.20
CA GLU A 131 -7.06 11.74 -2.93
C GLU A 131 -7.61 11.02 -1.70
N ARG A 132 -7.33 9.72 -1.55
CA ARG A 132 -7.76 8.92 -0.39
C ARG A 132 -7.14 9.41 0.91
N VAL A 133 -5.88 9.81 0.91
CA VAL A 133 -5.23 10.39 2.08
C VAL A 133 -5.84 11.74 2.43
N ALA A 134 -6.08 12.61 1.44
CA ALA A 134 -6.73 13.90 1.66
C ALA A 134 -8.15 13.72 2.26
N GLN A 135 -8.91 12.78 1.73
CA GLN A 135 -10.25 12.45 2.25
C GLN A 135 -10.17 11.90 3.68
N TYR A 136 -9.24 10.98 3.96
CA TYR A 136 -9.01 10.43 5.30
C TYR A 136 -8.71 11.53 6.32
N LEU A 137 -7.84 12.49 5.99
CA LEU A 137 -7.50 13.60 6.86
C LEU A 137 -8.72 14.50 7.14
N LYS A 138 -9.54 14.73 6.13
CA LYS A 138 -10.79 15.51 6.25
C LYS A 138 -11.82 14.80 7.12
N GLU A 139 -12.08 13.52 6.87
CA GLU A 139 -13.09 12.73 7.59
C GLU A 139 -12.71 12.45 9.06
N THR A 140 -11.42 12.42 9.35
CA THR A 140 -10.91 12.21 10.72
C THR A 140 -10.56 13.49 11.45
N ASP A 141 -10.93 14.65 10.89
CA ASP A 141 -10.62 15.99 11.43
C ASP A 141 -9.12 16.19 11.72
N LYS A 142 -8.29 15.78 10.77
CA LYS A 142 -6.82 15.82 10.87
C LYS A 142 -6.16 16.73 9.83
N LEU A 143 -6.90 17.60 9.16
CA LEU A 143 -6.35 18.54 8.17
C LEU A 143 -5.29 19.49 8.73
N TYR A 144 -5.32 19.74 10.04
CA TYR A 144 -4.32 20.52 10.76
C TYR A 144 -3.05 19.73 11.09
N ARG A 145 -3.03 18.41 10.87
CA ARG A 145 -1.87 17.57 11.14
C ARG A 145 -0.86 17.65 10.01
N LYS A 146 0.41 17.60 10.39
CA LYS A 146 1.51 17.52 9.44
C LYS A 146 1.56 16.13 8.81
N VAL A 147 1.64 16.06 7.49
CA VAL A 147 1.94 14.83 6.75
C VAL A 147 3.42 14.84 6.41
N VAL A 148 4.11 13.77 6.79
CA VAL A 148 5.54 13.58 6.49
C VAL A 148 5.65 12.47 5.46
N LEU A 149 6.34 12.74 4.38
CA LEU A 149 6.72 11.75 3.37
C LEU A 149 8.14 11.27 3.70
N VAL A 150 8.33 9.95 3.72
CA VAL A 150 9.64 9.34 3.96
C VAL A 150 9.99 8.52 2.74
N GLY A 151 11.11 8.84 2.10
CA GLY A 151 11.70 8.06 1.02
C GLY A 151 12.84 7.18 1.55
N PHE A 152 12.97 5.99 1.00
CA PHE A 152 14.11 5.11 1.23
C PHE A 152 14.80 4.87 -0.10
N GLY A 153 16.07 5.26 -0.20
CA GLY A 153 16.93 4.95 -1.34
C GLY A 153 17.54 3.54 -1.22
N ASP A 154 17.91 2.95 -2.35
CA ASP A 154 18.68 1.70 -2.34
C ASP A 154 20.11 1.99 -1.86
N PRO A 155 20.58 1.38 -0.76
CA PRO A 155 21.93 1.59 -0.25
C PRO A 155 23.05 1.11 -1.20
N LYS A 156 22.70 0.34 -2.24
CA LYS A 156 23.61 -0.11 -3.29
C LYS A 156 23.73 0.88 -4.46
N GLU A 157 22.84 1.87 -4.54
CA GLU A 157 22.94 2.94 -5.53
C GLU A 157 23.96 4.02 -5.11
N ASP A 158 24.47 4.76 -6.10
CA ASP A 158 25.28 5.95 -5.86
C ASP A 158 24.53 6.90 -4.91
N PRO A 159 25.15 7.33 -3.78
CA PRO A 159 24.49 8.19 -2.80
C PRO A 159 23.91 9.47 -3.40
N ALA A 160 24.56 10.06 -4.40
CA ALA A 160 24.06 11.25 -5.07
C ALA A 160 22.78 10.95 -5.90
N ARG A 161 22.71 9.77 -6.50
CA ARG A 161 21.54 9.33 -7.27
C ARG A 161 20.39 8.92 -6.34
N ALA A 162 20.68 8.23 -5.25
CA ALA A 162 19.70 7.87 -4.24
C ALA A 162 19.06 9.13 -3.61
N GLN A 163 19.87 10.17 -3.34
CA GLN A 163 19.38 11.44 -2.81
C GLN A 163 18.53 12.25 -3.81
N LEU A 164 18.77 12.10 -5.11
CA LEU A 164 17.98 12.75 -6.16
C LEU A 164 16.61 12.07 -6.37
N LEU A 165 16.48 10.78 -5.99
CA LEU A 165 15.29 9.97 -6.18
C LEU A 165 14.46 9.81 -4.89
N SER A 166 14.98 10.20 -3.75
CA SER A 166 14.28 10.23 -2.47
C SER A 166 13.64 11.60 -2.20
#